data_9cf93328732473a3fed22f054abfcdf0
#
_entry.id   9cf93328732473a3fed22f054abfcdf0
#
_cell.length_a   1.000
_cell.length_b   1.000
_cell.length_c   1.000
_cell.angle_alpha   90.00
_cell.angle_beta   90.00
_cell.angle_gamma   90.00
#
_symmetry.space_group_name_H-M   'P 1'
#
loop_
_entity.id
_entity.type
_entity.pdbx_description
1 polymer ?
#
loop_
_entity_poly.entity_id
_entity_poly.type
_entity_poly.pdbx_seq_one_letter_code
_entity_poly.pdbx_strand_id
1 'polypeptide(L)'
;PGTAPESLDLLPERGMDPGAVLLGLLGSANLASRRPVFEQYDWNVQANTVAGPGRGAAVIRIKGTTKALVASTDANQAVGAFDPWLGAALSVAEATRNVSITGARPLGVTNCLNFGDPTRPEAFWQLVEAVRGLGDACRAFGLPVTGGNVSLYNESPAGAIAPTPEIGVVGLLDDVATLVRPGFAADGDVVVLVGEATPGLGGSAYASLAGSAAEDGPPSLDLERERAIQAFVREAAARALLTSAQDVSGGGLAVALAESATWGAGGRGLGARLRVPVAHSPAVELFGESPSRIVVTATRRHAPALVLLARQHSLPVVELGSVGGDRLVVELAGAGATGAAEERGSRVADAIDVRVEDLRAAWEHGLSRALGWEDR
;
A
#
# COMPACT_ATOMS: atom_id res chain seq x y z
N PRO A 1 9.73 24.26 20.30
CA PRO A 1 10.13 22.92 20.65
C PRO A 1 8.98 22.32 21.45
N GLY A 2 8.00 21.76 20.72
CA GLY A 2 6.92 20.98 21.31
C GLY A 2 7.52 19.64 21.70
N THR A 3 7.32 19.22 22.94
CA THR A 3 7.53 17.86 23.39
C THR A 3 6.81 16.94 22.43
N ALA A 4 7.54 15.95 21.87
CA ALA A 4 6.91 14.84 21.16
C ALA A 4 5.75 14.32 22.03
N PRO A 5 4.59 13.94 21.44
CA PRO A 5 3.56 13.29 22.21
C PRO A 5 4.20 12.13 22.95
N GLU A 6 3.85 11.99 24.24
CA GLU A 6 4.31 10.87 25.06
C GLU A 6 4.26 9.61 24.21
N SER A 7 5.42 8.96 24.06
CA SER A 7 5.49 7.65 23.43
C SER A 7 4.39 6.82 24.09
N LEU A 8 3.36 6.47 23.29
CA LEU A 8 2.52 5.37 23.68
C LEU A 8 3.50 4.26 24.07
N ASP A 9 3.43 3.79 25.32
CA ASP A 9 4.16 2.62 25.81
C ASP A 9 3.65 1.38 25.04
N LEU A 10 3.86 1.40 23.72
CA LEU A 10 3.52 0.37 22.77
C LEU A 10 4.79 -0.42 22.57
N LEU A 11 4.86 -1.49 23.30
CA LEU A 11 5.63 -2.69 23.05
C LEU A 11 6.57 -3.14 24.17
N PRO A 12 6.39 -4.36 24.57
CA PRO A 12 7.39 -5.38 24.29
C PRO A 12 6.77 -6.55 23.51
N GLU A 13 7.59 -7.38 22.88
CA GLU A 13 7.34 -8.51 21.97
C GLU A 13 6.30 -9.57 22.37
N ARG A 14 5.55 -9.38 23.44
CA ARG A 14 4.52 -10.31 23.95
C ARG A 14 3.31 -9.55 24.44
N GLY A 15 2.27 -9.46 23.60
CA GLY A 15 0.93 -9.11 24.05
C GLY A 15 0.31 -7.83 23.52
N MET A 16 0.76 -7.29 22.38
CA MET A 16 0.06 -6.17 21.76
C MET A 16 -1.25 -6.61 21.13
N ASP A 17 -2.28 -5.83 21.35
CA ASP A 17 -3.53 -5.93 20.62
C ASP A 17 -3.34 -5.44 19.17
N PRO A 18 -3.42 -6.31 18.15
CA PRO A 18 -3.26 -5.91 16.76
C PRO A 18 -4.27 -4.85 16.30
N GLY A 19 -5.46 -4.79 16.94
CA GLY A 19 -6.45 -3.73 16.69
C GLY A 19 -5.94 -2.36 17.12
N ALA A 20 -5.31 -2.27 18.29
CA ALA A 20 -4.69 -1.03 18.78
C ALA A 20 -3.51 -0.60 17.90
N VAL A 21 -2.67 -1.54 17.45
CA VAL A 21 -1.59 -1.28 16.51
C VAL A 21 -2.13 -0.71 15.19
N LEU A 22 -3.17 -1.32 14.62
CA LEU A 22 -3.81 -0.85 13.39
C LEU A 22 -4.32 0.58 13.53
N LEU A 23 -5.00 0.91 14.63
CA LEU A 23 -5.48 2.27 14.90
C LEU A 23 -4.31 3.26 15.06
N GLY A 24 -3.24 2.86 15.73
CA GLY A 24 -2.01 3.65 15.86
C GLY A 24 -1.33 3.93 14.52
N LEU A 25 -1.24 2.92 13.65
CA LEU A 25 -0.68 3.07 12.30
C LEU A 25 -1.54 4.01 11.45
N LEU A 26 -2.86 3.79 11.39
CA LEU A 26 -3.78 4.65 10.63
C LEU A 26 -3.73 6.10 11.11
N GLY A 27 -3.58 6.32 12.42
CA GLY A 27 -3.47 7.64 13.02
C GLY A 27 -2.07 8.27 12.96
N SER A 28 -1.07 7.54 12.48
CA SER A 28 0.30 8.05 12.37
C SER A 28 0.42 9.14 11.29
N ALA A 29 1.32 10.10 11.49
CA ALA A 29 1.54 11.19 10.53
C ALA A 29 1.89 10.67 9.12
N ASN A 30 2.49 9.48 8.99
CA ASN A 30 2.90 8.92 7.71
C ASN A 30 1.77 8.21 6.95
N LEU A 31 0.79 7.64 7.63
CA LEU A 31 -0.29 6.86 7.00
C LEU A 31 -1.64 7.57 7.05
N ALA A 32 -1.81 8.56 7.92
CA ALA A 32 -3.06 9.30 8.03
C ALA A 32 -3.41 10.08 6.77
N SER A 33 -4.68 10.44 6.64
CA SER A 33 -5.21 11.22 5.53
C SER A 33 -4.45 12.52 5.31
N ARG A 34 -4.07 12.79 4.07
CA ARG A 34 -3.47 14.07 3.63
C ARG A 34 -4.54 15.13 3.35
N ARG A 35 -5.80 14.88 3.70
CA ARG A 35 -6.92 15.78 3.47
C ARG A 35 -6.65 17.21 3.94
N PRO A 36 -6.11 17.46 5.14
CA PRO A 36 -5.79 18.81 5.59
C PRO A 36 -4.81 19.57 4.69
N VAL A 37 -3.98 18.84 3.92
CA VAL A 37 -3.01 19.44 2.99
C VAL A 37 -3.67 19.74 1.64
N PHE A 38 -4.39 18.80 1.02
CA PHE A 38 -4.88 18.98 -0.33
C PHE A 38 -6.22 19.73 -0.42
N GLU A 39 -7.03 19.78 0.65
CA GLU A 39 -8.32 20.49 0.64
C GLU A 39 -8.20 22.01 0.49
N GLN A 40 -7.04 22.58 0.83
CA GLN A 40 -6.78 24.00 0.62
C GLN A 40 -6.56 24.38 -0.85
N TYR A 41 -6.44 23.41 -1.76
CA TYR A 41 -6.24 23.61 -3.19
C TYR A 41 -7.42 23.12 -4.01
N ASP A 42 -7.68 23.77 -5.15
CA ASP A 42 -8.66 23.28 -6.12
C ASP A 42 -8.08 22.13 -6.96
N TRP A 43 -8.18 20.91 -6.43
CA TRP A 43 -7.75 19.69 -7.13
C TRP A 43 -8.77 19.21 -8.18
N ASN A 44 -9.93 19.85 -8.30
CA ASN A 44 -10.98 19.46 -9.24
C ASN A 44 -11.21 20.52 -10.34
N VAL A 45 -10.25 21.39 -10.57
CA VAL A 45 -10.33 22.42 -11.61
C VAL A 45 -10.65 21.80 -12.97
N GLN A 46 -11.55 22.44 -13.74
CA GLN A 46 -12.10 21.93 -15.01
C GLN A 46 -12.94 20.63 -14.89
N ALA A 47 -13.22 20.12 -13.69
CA ALA A 47 -14.04 18.93 -13.43
C ALA A 47 -13.59 17.66 -14.21
N ASN A 48 -12.30 17.48 -14.38
CA ASN A 48 -11.71 16.30 -15.05
C ASN A 48 -11.34 15.18 -14.07
N THR A 49 -11.26 15.47 -12.78
CA THR A 49 -10.87 14.50 -11.76
C THR A 49 -11.97 13.45 -11.56
N VAL A 50 -11.65 12.19 -11.82
CA VAL A 50 -12.54 11.03 -11.63
C VAL A 50 -12.27 10.37 -10.27
N ALA A 51 -10.99 10.29 -9.89
CA ALA A 51 -10.55 9.92 -8.56
C ALA A 51 -9.50 10.93 -8.11
N GLY A 52 -9.77 11.60 -7.00
CA GLY A 52 -8.95 12.67 -6.46
C GLY A 52 -7.80 12.15 -5.59
N PRO A 53 -7.09 13.08 -4.92
CA PRO A 53 -6.00 12.74 -4.02
C PRO A 53 -6.48 11.95 -2.79
N GLY A 54 -5.52 11.40 -2.05
CA GLY A 54 -5.76 10.65 -0.81
C GLY A 54 -5.95 9.15 -1.00
N ARG A 55 -5.58 8.61 -2.18
CA ARG A 55 -5.56 7.18 -2.51
C ARG A 55 -4.32 6.86 -3.34
N GLY A 56 -4.05 5.57 -3.60
CA GLY A 56 -2.83 5.15 -4.30
C GLY A 56 -2.59 5.79 -5.67
N ALA A 57 -3.67 6.13 -6.42
CA ALA A 57 -3.54 6.81 -7.71
C ALA A 57 -4.65 7.84 -7.94
N ALA A 58 -4.30 8.95 -8.61
CA ALA A 58 -5.24 9.93 -9.14
C ALA A 58 -5.67 9.56 -10.57
N VAL A 59 -6.93 9.82 -10.92
CA VAL A 59 -7.48 9.52 -12.24
C VAL A 59 -8.12 10.77 -12.83
N ILE A 60 -7.60 11.20 -13.99
CA ILE A 60 -7.98 12.46 -14.65
C ILE A 60 -8.50 12.14 -16.05
N ARG A 61 -9.76 12.45 -16.30
CA ARG A 61 -10.42 12.24 -17.59
C ARG A 61 -9.78 13.09 -18.69
N ILE A 62 -9.61 12.51 -19.87
CA ILE A 62 -9.26 13.25 -21.10
C ILE A 62 -10.57 13.64 -21.78
N LYS A 63 -10.91 14.93 -21.73
CA LYS A 63 -12.16 15.46 -22.33
C LYS A 63 -12.30 15.09 -23.79
N GLY A 64 -13.54 14.79 -24.21
CA GLY A 64 -13.85 14.38 -25.58
C GLY A 64 -13.48 12.93 -25.92
N THR A 65 -13.04 12.15 -24.92
CA THR A 65 -12.70 10.73 -25.08
C THR A 65 -13.29 9.90 -23.93
N THR A 66 -13.22 8.56 -24.04
CA THR A 66 -13.49 7.63 -22.93
C THR A 66 -12.29 7.48 -22.01
N LYS A 67 -11.11 7.97 -22.36
CA LYS A 67 -9.82 7.71 -21.71
C LYS A 67 -9.61 8.58 -20.48
N ALA A 68 -8.73 8.08 -19.61
CA ALA A 68 -8.22 8.84 -18.48
C ALA A 68 -6.71 8.62 -18.30
N LEU A 69 -6.01 9.67 -17.87
CA LEU A 69 -4.67 9.55 -17.31
C LEU A 69 -4.78 9.07 -15.87
N VAL A 70 -3.85 8.21 -15.48
CA VAL A 70 -3.69 7.73 -14.11
C VAL A 70 -2.30 8.07 -13.66
N ALA A 71 -2.16 8.68 -12.49
CA ALA A 71 -0.86 9.07 -11.94
C ALA A 71 -0.73 8.64 -10.48
N SER A 72 0.45 8.15 -10.15
CA SER A 72 0.85 7.80 -8.78
C SER A 72 2.26 8.31 -8.51
N THR A 73 2.53 8.64 -7.25
CA THR A 73 3.87 8.97 -6.76
C THR A 73 4.18 8.10 -5.56
N ASP A 74 5.46 7.75 -5.42
CA ASP A 74 5.94 7.00 -4.28
C ASP A 74 7.40 7.30 -3.95
N ALA A 75 7.78 7.09 -2.68
CA ALA A 75 9.14 7.18 -2.18
C ALA A 75 9.32 6.32 -0.93
N ASN A 76 10.32 5.46 -0.91
CA ASN A 76 10.58 4.58 0.23
C ASN A 76 11.96 4.88 0.85
N GLN A 77 12.07 6.05 1.49
CA GLN A 77 13.31 6.49 2.14
C GLN A 77 13.69 5.62 3.36
N ALA A 78 12.72 5.02 4.02
CA ALA A 78 12.98 4.17 5.17
C ALA A 78 13.75 2.90 4.77
N VAL A 79 13.30 2.22 3.71
CA VAL A 79 14.05 1.09 3.13
C VAL A 79 15.32 1.58 2.44
N GLY A 80 15.28 2.73 1.77
CA GLY A 80 16.45 3.34 1.11
C GLY A 80 17.61 3.62 2.07
N ALA A 81 17.33 3.85 3.35
CA ALA A 81 18.36 3.98 4.38
C ALA A 81 19.09 2.65 4.69
N PHE A 82 18.43 1.51 4.50
CA PHE A 82 19.05 0.18 4.62
C PHE A 82 19.76 -0.22 3.31
N ASP A 83 19.06 -0.06 2.20
CA ASP A 83 19.52 -0.44 0.87
C ASP A 83 18.95 0.54 -0.17
N PRO A 84 19.79 1.46 -0.69
CA PRO A 84 19.33 2.47 -1.66
C PRO A 84 18.83 1.87 -2.99
N TRP A 85 19.40 0.74 -3.43
CA TRP A 85 18.90 0.01 -4.60
C TRP A 85 17.48 -0.50 -4.38
N LEU A 86 17.25 -1.16 -3.24
CA LEU A 86 15.97 -1.74 -2.89
C LEU A 86 14.90 -0.64 -2.69
N GLY A 87 15.22 0.43 -1.96
CA GLY A 87 14.29 1.54 -1.73
C GLY A 87 13.82 2.19 -3.03
N ALA A 88 14.75 2.42 -3.98
CA ALA A 88 14.41 2.96 -5.29
C ALA A 88 13.59 1.99 -6.15
N ALA A 89 13.96 0.71 -6.16
CA ALA A 89 13.24 -0.31 -6.91
C ALA A 89 11.81 -0.52 -6.37
N LEU A 90 11.63 -0.50 -5.04
CA LEU A 90 10.32 -0.57 -4.38
C LEU A 90 9.44 0.63 -4.75
N SER A 91 10.00 1.85 -4.76
CA SER A 91 9.23 3.04 -5.13
C SER A 91 8.72 2.97 -6.58
N VAL A 92 9.53 2.46 -7.53
CA VAL A 92 9.07 2.21 -8.90
C VAL A 92 7.98 1.12 -8.91
N ALA A 93 8.18 0.03 -8.19
CA ALA A 93 7.25 -1.10 -8.14
C ALA A 93 5.89 -0.66 -7.58
N GLU A 94 5.87 0.06 -6.46
CA GLU A 94 4.65 0.51 -5.80
C GLU A 94 3.90 1.54 -6.64
N ALA A 95 4.56 2.60 -7.13
CA ALA A 95 3.91 3.59 -8.00
C ALA A 95 3.32 2.94 -9.25
N THR A 96 4.00 1.96 -9.84
CA THR A 96 3.53 1.20 -11.02
C THR A 96 2.36 0.28 -10.67
N ARG A 97 2.40 -0.38 -9.51
CA ARG A 97 1.31 -1.22 -8.97
C ARG A 97 0.07 -0.38 -8.70
N ASN A 98 0.21 0.79 -8.08
CA ASN A 98 -0.87 1.73 -7.82
C ASN A 98 -1.59 2.18 -9.10
N VAL A 99 -0.85 2.43 -10.18
CA VAL A 99 -1.44 2.66 -11.50
C VAL A 99 -2.16 1.40 -12.01
N SER A 100 -1.55 0.23 -11.89
CA SER A 100 -2.06 -1.04 -12.43
C SER A 100 -3.34 -1.51 -11.76
N ILE A 101 -3.50 -1.34 -10.44
CA ILE A 101 -4.72 -1.75 -9.70
C ILE A 101 -5.97 -0.98 -10.13
N THR A 102 -5.82 0.20 -10.75
CA THR A 102 -6.95 0.94 -11.34
C THR A 102 -7.46 0.33 -12.64
N GLY A 103 -6.75 -0.67 -13.20
CA GLY A 103 -6.95 -1.23 -14.54
C GLY A 103 -6.14 -0.50 -15.63
N ALA A 104 -5.45 0.59 -15.29
CA ALA A 104 -4.65 1.35 -16.25
C ALA A 104 -3.32 0.66 -16.59
N ARG A 105 -2.83 0.93 -17.80
CA ARG A 105 -1.51 0.50 -18.25
C ARG A 105 -0.49 1.59 -17.97
N PRO A 106 0.55 1.34 -17.13
CA PRO A 106 1.67 2.26 -16.93
C PRO A 106 2.38 2.55 -18.26
N LEU A 107 2.81 3.80 -18.47
CA LEU A 107 3.40 4.25 -19.73
C LEU A 107 4.80 4.83 -19.59
N GLY A 108 5.08 5.48 -18.48
CA GLY A 108 6.36 6.14 -18.26
C GLY A 108 6.56 6.58 -16.83
N VAL A 109 7.82 6.83 -16.52
CA VAL A 109 8.32 7.18 -15.19
C VAL A 109 8.97 8.55 -15.25
N THR A 110 8.77 9.35 -14.21
CA THR A 110 9.60 10.52 -13.88
C THR A 110 10.16 10.33 -12.48
N ASN A 111 11.18 11.08 -12.12
CA ASN A 111 11.76 10.99 -10.78
C ASN A 111 12.17 12.36 -10.23
N CYS A 112 12.27 12.45 -8.89
CA CYS A 112 12.88 13.55 -8.18
C CYS A 112 13.89 12.94 -7.20
N LEU A 113 15.19 13.02 -7.55
CA LEU A 113 16.25 12.38 -6.80
C LEU A 113 16.76 13.34 -5.72
N ASN A 114 16.62 12.97 -4.44
CA ASN A 114 17.01 13.81 -3.31
C ASN A 114 18.07 13.09 -2.47
N PHE A 115 19.28 13.64 -2.42
CA PHE A 115 20.45 13.04 -1.76
C PHE A 115 21.31 14.11 -1.06
N GLY A 116 22.20 13.64 -0.17
CA GLY A 116 23.20 14.48 0.49
C GLY A 116 24.28 15.00 -0.44
N ASP A 117 25.42 15.40 0.11
CA ASP A 117 26.57 15.91 -0.61
C ASP A 117 27.25 14.80 -1.44
N PRO A 118 27.20 14.85 -2.78
CA PRO A 118 27.78 13.82 -3.65
C PRO A 118 29.31 13.81 -3.66
N THR A 119 29.98 14.77 -3.05
CA THR A 119 31.45 14.73 -2.87
C THR A 119 31.85 13.78 -1.74
N ARG A 120 30.89 13.35 -0.90
CA ARG A 120 31.10 12.32 0.11
C ARG A 120 30.92 10.94 -0.49
N PRO A 121 31.86 10.02 -0.32
CA PRO A 121 31.79 8.68 -0.92
C PRO A 121 30.50 7.91 -0.61
N GLU A 122 29.99 8.03 0.62
CA GLU A 122 28.75 7.37 1.05
C GLU A 122 27.53 7.92 0.30
N ALA A 123 27.34 9.24 0.27
CA ALA A 123 26.20 9.86 -0.42
C ALA A 123 26.26 9.60 -1.94
N PHE A 124 27.46 9.58 -2.53
CA PHE A 124 27.64 9.22 -3.94
C PHE A 124 27.28 7.75 -4.20
N TRP A 125 27.71 6.83 -3.33
CA TRP A 125 27.35 5.42 -3.42
C TRP A 125 25.83 5.23 -3.32
N GLN A 126 25.16 5.90 -2.37
CA GLN A 126 23.72 5.87 -2.23
C GLN A 126 23.00 6.34 -3.49
N LEU A 127 23.46 7.43 -4.10
CA LEU A 127 22.91 7.94 -5.37
C LEU A 127 23.08 6.92 -6.51
N VAL A 128 24.27 6.32 -6.64
CA VAL A 128 24.56 5.33 -7.69
C VAL A 128 23.68 4.09 -7.53
N GLU A 129 23.58 3.54 -6.33
CA GLU A 129 22.77 2.34 -6.08
C GLU A 129 21.27 2.63 -6.26
N ALA A 130 20.78 3.78 -5.82
CA ALA A 130 19.38 4.16 -6.05
C ALA A 130 19.07 4.32 -7.56
N VAL A 131 19.93 4.93 -8.33
CA VAL A 131 19.77 5.04 -9.80
C VAL A 131 19.80 3.65 -10.47
N ARG A 132 20.63 2.72 -9.98
CA ARG A 132 20.65 1.33 -10.47
C ARG A 132 19.32 0.63 -10.15
N GLY A 133 18.82 0.71 -8.91
CA GLY A 133 17.56 0.12 -8.50
C GLY A 133 16.37 0.64 -9.31
N LEU A 134 16.29 1.95 -9.49
CA LEU A 134 15.31 2.59 -10.37
C LEU A 134 15.42 2.04 -11.80
N GLY A 135 16.62 1.97 -12.36
CA GLY A 135 16.86 1.49 -13.72
C GLY A 135 16.51 0.01 -13.90
N ASP A 136 16.82 -0.84 -12.92
CA ASP A 136 16.50 -2.27 -12.94
C ASP A 136 14.98 -2.50 -12.92
N ALA A 137 14.25 -1.82 -12.04
CA ALA A 137 12.81 -1.89 -11.98
C ALA A 137 12.15 -1.35 -13.27
N CYS A 138 12.59 -0.20 -13.78
CA CYS A 138 12.07 0.35 -15.03
C CYS A 138 12.30 -0.61 -16.22
N ARG A 139 13.45 -1.27 -16.30
CA ARG A 139 13.73 -2.29 -17.33
C ARG A 139 12.83 -3.51 -17.18
N ALA A 140 12.66 -4.02 -15.95
CA ALA A 140 11.81 -5.17 -15.68
C ALA A 140 10.35 -4.92 -16.07
N PHE A 141 9.86 -3.69 -15.87
CA PHE A 141 8.48 -3.32 -16.20
C PHE A 141 8.32 -2.76 -17.63
N GLY A 142 9.42 -2.58 -18.36
CA GLY A 142 9.40 -2.03 -19.72
C GLY A 142 8.98 -0.55 -19.78
N LEU A 143 9.32 0.23 -18.77
CA LEU A 143 8.91 1.63 -18.63
C LEU A 143 10.07 2.58 -18.95
N PRO A 144 9.90 3.52 -19.89
CA PRO A 144 10.88 4.57 -20.12
C PRO A 144 10.88 5.62 -19.00
N VAL A 145 12.03 6.09 -18.62
CA VAL A 145 12.17 7.31 -17.81
C VAL A 145 12.09 8.51 -18.76
N THR A 146 11.07 9.36 -18.59
CA THR A 146 10.78 10.47 -19.51
C THR A 146 11.46 11.78 -19.12
N GLY A 147 11.90 11.88 -17.88
CA GLY A 147 12.56 13.06 -17.32
C GLY A 147 12.65 12.95 -15.80
N GLY A 148 13.12 14.01 -15.17
CA GLY A 148 13.25 14.03 -13.73
C GLY A 148 13.97 15.27 -13.23
N ASN A 149 14.24 15.28 -11.92
CA ASN A 149 14.99 16.30 -11.21
C ASN A 149 16.03 15.64 -10.31
N VAL A 150 17.14 16.32 -10.07
CA VAL A 150 18.13 15.91 -9.07
C VAL A 150 18.34 17.09 -8.11
N SER A 151 18.17 16.83 -6.82
CA SER A 151 18.46 17.74 -5.72
C SER A 151 19.55 17.12 -4.86
N LEU A 152 20.66 17.80 -4.75
CA LEU A 152 21.85 17.35 -4.01
C LEU A 152 22.16 18.32 -2.89
N TYR A 153 23.10 17.95 -2.00
CA TYR A 153 23.49 18.73 -0.84
C TYR A 153 22.34 18.95 0.16
N ASN A 154 21.38 18.01 0.24
CA ASN A 154 20.29 18.08 1.21
C ASN A 154 20.80 17.62 2.57
N GLU A 155 21.31 18.56 3.33
CA GLU A 155 21.93 18.31 4.63
C GLU A 155 21.45 19.34 5.68
N SER A 156 21.52 18.92 6.93
CA SER A 156 21.29 19.75 8.10
C SER A 156 22.40 19.54 9.11
N PRO A 157 22.44 20.29 10.23
CA PRO A 157 23.38 20.01 11.33
C PRO A 157 23.25 18.59 11.89
N ALA A 158 22.12 17.92 11.68
CA ALA A 158 21.89 16.52 12.10
C ALA A 158 22.45 15.50 11.08
N GLY A 159 22.93 15.94 9.91
CA GLY A 159 23.46 15.09 8.86
C GLY A 159 22.72 15.21 7.54
N ALA A 160 23.08 14.34 6.59
CA ALA A 160 22.41 14.22 5.30
C ALA A 160 21.02 13.59 5.47
N ILE A 161 20.09 13.92 4.56
CA ILE A 161 18.82 13.21 4.46
C ILE A 161 19.04 11.73 4.07
N ALA A 162 18.09 10.88 4.41
CA ALA A 162 18.05 9.52 3.86
C ALA A 162 17.92 9.58 2.31
N PRO A 163 18.46 8.59 1.59
CA PRO A 163 18.28 8.48 0.14
C PRO A 163 16.80 8.49 -0.23
N THR A 164 16.36 9.52 -0.95
CA THR A 164 14.93 9.70 -1.25
C THR A 164 14.72 9.91 -2.76
N PRO A 165 14.78 8.84 -3.57
CA PRO A 165 14.32 8.87 -4.94
C PRO A 165 12.80 8.86 -4.94
N GLU A 166 12.16 10.00 -5.17
CA GLU A 166 10.73 10.10 -5.38
C GLU A 166 10.40 9.76 -6.83
N ILE A 167 9.44 8.87 -7.03
CA ILE A 167 9.06 8.32 -8.33
C ILE A 167 7.65 8.78 -8.68
N GLY A 168 7.45 9.25 -9.91
CA GLY A 168 6.15 9.49 -10.49
C GLY A 168 5.89 8.54 -11.66
N VAL A 169 4.74 7.90 -11.69
CA VAL A 169 4.31 7.01 -12.78
C VAL A 169 3.04 7.56 -13.41
N VAL A 170 3.02 7.64 -14.74
CA VAL A 170 1.81 7.97 -15.50
C VAL A 170 1.38 6.77 -16.32
N GLY A 171 0.09 6.47 -16.28
CA GLY A 171 -0.54 5.41 -17.05
C GLY A 171 -1.78 5.90 -17.80
N LEU A 172 -2.31 5.03 -18.65
CA LEU A 172 -3.50 5.27 -19.46
C LEU A 172 -4.56 4.22 -19.15
N LEU A 173 -5.75 4.69 -18.81
CA LEU A 173 -6.97 3.89 -18.76
C LEU A 173 -7.75 4.17 -20.06
N ASP A 174 -8.00 3.15 -20.85
CA ASP A 174 -8.62 3.30 -22.18
C ASP A 174 -10.11 3.64 -22.09
N ASP A 175 -10.80 3.18 -21.04
CA ASP A 175 -12.17 3.53 -20.75
C ASP A 175 -12.36 3.81 -19.25
N VAL A 176 -12.73 5.04 -18.92
CA VAL A 176 -12.97 5.46 -17.52
C VAL A 176 -14.13 4.69 -16.86
N ALA A 177 -15.03 4.09 -17.64
CA ALA A 177 -16.10 3.27 -17.10
C ALA A 177 -15.59 1.94 -16.51
N THR A 178 -14.39 1.49 -16.89
CA THR A 178 -13.76 0.25 -16.36
C THR A 178 -12.84 0.50 -15.16
N LEU A 179 -12.84 1.72 -14.61
CA LEU A 179 -12.03 2.09 -13.46
C LEU A 179 -12.30 1.18 -12.25
N VAL A 180 -11.29 0.44 -11.81
CA VAL A 180 -11.32 -0.29 -10.54
C VAL A 180 -10.98 0.67 -9.40
N ARG A 181 -11.75 0.63 -8.33
CA ARG A 181 -11.59 1.50 -7.16
C ARG A 181 -11.05 0.72 -5.95
N PRO A 182 -10.37 1.38 -4.99
CA PRO A 182 -9.73 0.67 -3.88
C PRO A 182 -10.66 0.28 -2.73
N GLY A 183 -11.85 0.80 -2.59
CA GLY A 183 -12.73 0.49 -1.45
C GLY A 183 -13.64 -0.73 -1.71
N PHE A 184 -13.99 -1.50 -0.68
CA PHE A 184 -14.97 -2.58 -0.78
C PHE A 184 -16.26 -2.10 -1.41
N ALA A 185 -16.73 -2.79 -2.46
CA ALA A 185 -17.81 -2.30 -3.30
C ALA A 185 -19.20 -2.70 -2.80
N ALA A 186 -19.39 -3.96 -2.45
CA ALA A 186 -20.70 -4.49 -2.08
C ALA A 186 -20.63 -5.57 -0.99
N ASP A 187 -21.69 -5.64 -0.21
CA ASP A 187 -21.92 -6.72 0.77
C ASP A 187 -21.95 -8.07 0.05
N GLY A 188 -21.29 -9.07 0.65
CA GLY A 188 -21.16 -10.42 0.09
C GLY A 188 -20.10 -10.60 -0.97
N ASP A 189 -19.35 -9.57 -1.38
CA ASP A 189 -18.17 -9.73 -2.23
C ASP A 189 -17.11 -10.58 -1.52
N VAL A 190 -16.44 -11.42 -2.29
CA VAL A 190 -15.35 -12.29 -1.80
C VAL A 190 -14.07 -11.48 -1.78
N VAL A 191 -13.36 -11.51 -0.66
CA VAL A 191 -12.03 -10.87 -0.49
C VAL A 191 -10.94 -11.88 -0.76
N VAL A 192 -10.05 -11.55 -1.67
CA VAL A 192 -8.94 -12.41 -2.11
C VAL A 192 -7.63 -11.66 -1.95
N LEU A 193 -6.67 -12.29 -1.28
CA LEU A 193 -5.27 -11.83 -1.25
C LEU A 193 -4.50 -12.53 -2.36
N VAL A 194 -3.80 -11.78 -3.18
CA VAL A 194 -2.88 -12.26 -4.21
C VAL A 194 -1.47 -11.80 -3.85
N GLY A 195 -0.52 -12.72 -3.88
CA GLY A 195 0.82 -12.56 -3.34
C GLY A 195 0.94 -13.12 -1.91
N GLU A 196 2.15 -13.23 -1.43
CA GLU A 196 2.47 -13.76 -0.11
C GLU A 196 3.41 -12.82 0.66
N ALA A 197 3.35 -12.88 1.99
CA ALA A 197 4.28 -12.15 2.83
C ALA A 197 5.71 -12.74 2.69
N THR A 198 6.69 -11.86 2.78
CA THR A 198 8.10 -12.24 2.91
C THR A 198 8.61 -11.74 4.27
N PRO A 199 9.55 -12.44 4.92
CA PRO A 199 10.14 -11.97 6.16
C PRO A 199 10.76 -10.58 6.02
N GLY A 200 10.77 -9.83 7.12
CA GLY A 200 11.37 -8.50 7.21
C GLY A 200 10.34 -7.43 7.59
N LEU A 201 10.64 -6.73 8.68
CA LEU A 201 9.87 -5.59 9.17
C LEU A 201 10.69 -4.29 9.11
N GLY A 202 11.96 -4.37 8.72
CA GLY A 202 12.86 -3.23 8.61
C GLY A 202 12.34 -2.19 7.62
N GLY A 203 12.37 -0.91 8.01
CA GLY A 203 11.84 0.19 7.21
C GLY A 203 10.33 0.32 7.17
N SER A 204 9.57 -0.58 7.82
CA SER A 204 8.11 -0.51 7.84
C SER A 204 7.59 0.56 8.81
N ALA A 205 6.35 1.02 8.57
CA ALA A 205 5.63 1.89 9.49
C ALA A 205 5.42 1.23 10.87
N TYR A 206 5.25 -0.11 10.88
CA TYR A 206 5.16 -0.88 12.11
C TYR A 206 6.44 -0.78 12.94
N ALA A 207 7.62 -1.00 12.34
CA ALA A 207 8.90 -0.87 13.03
C ALA A 207 9.13 0.55 13.55
N SER A 208 8.74 1.56 12.77
CA SER A 208 8.81 2.97 13.17
C SER A 208 7.90 3.28 14.36
N LEU A 209 6.66 2.77 14.37
CA LEU A 209 5.72 2.93 15.48
C LEU A 209 6.22 2.21 16.73
N ALA A 210 6.81 1.05 16.56
CA ALA A 210 7.37 0.24 17.63
C ALA A 210 8.63 0.83 18.28
N GLY A 211 9.27 1.83 17.65
CA GLY A 211 10.55 2.37 18.10
C GLY A 211 11.69 1.34 18.05
N SER A 212 11.49 0.24 17.32
CA SER A 212 12.49 -0.82 17.14
C SER A 212 13.14 -0.68 15.77
N ALA A 213 14.48 -0.68 15.73
CA ALA A 213 15.17 -1.07 14.52
C ALA A 213 14.88 -2.57 14.33
N ALA A 214 14.01 -2.92 13.38
CA ALA A 214 13.74 -4.32 13.11
C ALA A 214 15.05 -4.97 12.65
N GLU A 215 15.57 -5.89 13.46
CA GLU A 215 16.86 -6.56 13.22
C GLU A 215 16.83 -7.40 11.94
N ASP A 216 15.63 -7.74 11.47
CA ASP A 216 15.40 -8.62 10.31
C ASP A 216 15.59 -7.93 8.94
N GLY A 217 15.90 -6.62 8.90
CA GLY A 217 15.99 -5.87 7.64
C GLY A 217 14.65 -5.68 6.90
N PRO A 218 14.66 -5.02 5.72
CA PRO A 218 13.48 -4.84 4.89
C PRO A 218 13.10 -6.12 4.14
N PRO A 219 11.83 -6.26 3.69
CA PRO A 219 11.41 -7.38 2.84
C PRO A 219 12.08 -7.33 1.46
N SER A 220 12.33 -8.50 0.88
CA SER A 220 12.93 -8.61 -0.45
C SER A 220 11.94 -8.29 -1.57
N LEU A 221 12.44 -7.79 -2.70
CA LEU A 221 11.67 -7.54 -3.93
C LEU A 221 12.07 -8.53 -5.03
N ASP A 222 11.08 -9.24 -5.57
CA ASP A 222 11.19 -10.03 -6.79
C ASP A 222 10.49 -9.27 -7.93
N LEU A 223 11.28 -8.71 -8.85
CA LEU A 223 10.77 -7.88 -9.97
C LEU A 223 9.92 -8.68 -10.96
N GLU A 224 10.18 -9.99 -11.14
CA GLU A 224 9.36 -10.84 -12.01
C GLU A 224 7.99 -11.12 -11.38
N ARG A 225 7.94 -11.39 -10.08
CA ARG A 225 6.69 -11.54 -9.34
C ARG A 225 5.89 -10.23 -9.34
N GLU A 226 6.55 -9.10 -9.13
CA GLU A 226 5.92 -7.79 -9.19
C GLU A 226 5.32 -7.51 -10.57
N ARG A 227 6.03 -7.83 -11.65
CA ARG A 227 5.54 -7.73 -13.02
C ARG A 227 4.33 -8.63 -13.25
N ALA A 228 4.36 -9.85 -12.72
CA ALA A 228 3.27 -10.81 -12.86
C ALA A 228 1.98 -10.32 -12.15
N ILE A 229 2.08 -9.78 -10.92
CA ILE A 229 0.91 -9.30 -10.18
C ILE A 229 0.29 -8.07 -10.84
N GLN A 230 1.11 -7.16 -11.39
CA GLN A 230 0.64 -6.00 -12.14
C GLN A 230 -0.07 -6.44 -13.45
N ALA A 231 0.46 -7.45 -14.15
CA ALA A 231 -0.18 -8.01 -15.33
C ALA A 231 -1.52 -8.67 -14.98
N PHE A 232 -1.54 -9.48 -13.92
CA PHE A 232 -2.74 -10.14 -13.41
C PHE A 232 -3.86 -9.13 -13.11
N VAL A 233 -3.58 -8.08 -12.34
CA VAL A 233 -4.64 -7.16 -11.92
C VAL A 233 -5.22 -6.38 -13.10
N ARG A 234 -4.40 -5.98 -14.08
CA ARG A 234 -4.88 -5.32 -15.31
C ARG A 234 -5.73 -6.27 -16.15
N GLU A 235 -5.34 -7.55 -16.27
CA GLU A 235 -6.12 -8.54 -16.99
C GLU A 235 -7.44 -8.84 -16.28
N ALA A 236 -7.44 -8.98 -14.96
CA ALA A 236 -8.65 -9.16 -14.16
C ALA A 236 -9.62 -7.97 -14.32
N ALA A 237 -9.09 -6.74 -14.32
CA ALA A 237 -9.88 -5.53 -14.59
C ALA A 237 -10.48 -5.52 -16.00
N ALA A 238 -9.67 -5.82 -17.03
CA ALA A 238 -10.12 -5.88 -18.43
C ALA A 238 -11.20 -6.95 -18.66
N ARG A 239 -11.18 -8.03 -17.89
CA ARG A 239 -12.20 -9.09 -17.90
C ARG A 239 -13.42 -8.79 -17.01
N ALA A 240 -13.47 -7.61 -16.35
CA ALA A 240 -14.51 -7.21 -15.41
C ALA A 240 -14.73 -8.23 -14.26
N LEU A 241 -13.65 -8.86 -13.78
CA LEU A 241 -13.71 -9.82 -12.67
C LEU A 241 -13.68 -9.14 -11.32
N LEU A 242 -13.17 -7.90 -11.23
CA LEU A 242 -12.93 -7.17 -10.00
C LEU A 242 -14.10 -6.26 -9.63
N THR A 243 -14.42 -6.20 -8.35
CA THR A 243 -15.29 -5.16 -7.77
C THR A 243 -14.46 -4.07 -7.06
N SER A 244 -13.28 -4.43 -6.53
CA SER A 244 -12.28 -3.47 -6.03
C SER A 244 -10.87 -4.07 -6.08
N ALA A 245 -9.85 -3.19 -5.96
CA ALA A 245 -8.45 -3.61 -5.81
C ALA A 245 -7.68 -2.56 -5.00
N GLN A 246 -6.87 -3.03 -4.03
CA GLN A 246 -6.00 -2.22 -3.19
C GLN A 246 -4.63 -2.89 -3.13
N ASP A 247 -3.55 -2.11 -3.22
CA ASP A 247 -2.21 -2.63 -2.99
C ASP A 247 -1.94 -2.83 -1.49
N VAL A 248 -0.98 -3.69 -1.18
CA VAL A 248 -0.47 -3.87 0.18
C VAL A 248 0.89 -3.18 0.22
N SER A 249 0.96 -2.05 0.94
CA SER A 249 2.14 -1.18 1.05
C SER A 249 2.29 -0.68 2.48
N GLY A 250 2.38 0.62 2.71
CA GLY A 250 2.59 1.19 4.03
C GLY A 250 1.63 0.67 5.10
N GLY A 251 2.18 0.13 6.20
CA GLY A 251 1.44 -0.50 7.29
C GLY A 251 0.93 -1.91 7.01
N GLY A 252 1.25 -2.49 5.84
CA GLY A 252 0.99 -3.88 5.49
C GLY A 252 -0.48 -4.24 5.21
N LEU A 253 -0.78 -5.53 5.31
CA LEU A 253 -2.10 -6.07 4.97
C LEU A 253 -3.22 -5.49 5.83
N ALA A 254 -2.98 -5.30 7.12
CA ALA A 254 -4.00 -4.78 8.04
C ALA A 254 -4.44 -3.35 7.65
N VAL A 255 -3.49 -2.48 7.27
CA VAL A 255 -3.80 -1.12 6.79
C VAL A 255 -4.52 -1.18 5.44
N ALA A 256 -4.07 -1.99 4.48
CA ALA A 256 -4.74 -2.14 3.18
C ALA A 256 -6.20 -2.62 3.32
N LEU A 257 -6.49 -3.54 4.25
CA LEU A 257 -7.85 -3.97 4.57
C LEU A 257 -8.67 -2.87 5.24
N ALA A 258 -8.09 -2.12 6.16
CA ALA A 258 -8.74 -0.99 6.83
C ALA A 258 -9.08 0.14 5.84
N GLU A 259 -8.19 0.46 4.94
CA GLU A 259 -8.43 1.42 3.84
C GLU A 259 -9.54 0.94 2.92
N SER A 260 -9.50 -0.34 2.52
CA SER A 260 -10.56 -0.94 1.70
C SER A 260 -11.93 -0.87 2.40
N ALA A 261 -11.96 -1.11 3.70
CA ALA A 261 -13.19 -1.00 4.50
C ALA A 261 -13.68 0.46 4.62
N THR A 262 -12.76 1.40 4.88
CA THR A 262 -13.08 2.83 5.11
C THR A 262 -13.56 3.54 3.85
N TRP A 263 -12.91 3.24 2.69
CA TRP A 263 -13.19 3.93 1.43
C TRP A 263 -14.35 3.31 0.63
N GLY A 264 -14.89 2.20 1.11
CA GLY A 264 -15.91 1.42 0.41
C GLY A 264 -17.28 2.11 0.32
N ALA A 265 -18.16 1.54 -0.49
CA ALA A 265 -19.57 1.91 -0.66
C ALA A 265 -19.85 3.42 -0.82
N GLY A 266 -19.04 4.11 -1.63
CA GLY A 266 -19.19 5.55 -1.86
C GLY A 266 -18.83 6.41 -0.64
N GLY A 267 -17.91 5.94 0.21
CA GLY A 267 -17.42 6.64 1.40
C GLY A 267 -18.20 6.35 2.69
N ARG A 268 -19.23 5.51 2.65
CA ARG A 268 -19.91 5.06 3.87
C ARG A 268 -19.11 4.02 4.64
N GLY A 269 -18.24 3.30 3.95
CA GLY A 269 -17.49 2.17 4.47
C GLY A 269 -18.29 0.87 4.50
N LEU A 270 -17.58 -0.25 4.43
CA LEU A 270 -18.10 -1.59 4.59
C LEU A 270 -17.09 -2.42 5.37
N GLY A 271 -17.55 -3.15 6.39
CA GLY A 271 -16.72 -4.10 7.11
C GLY A 271 -16.41 -5.35 6.30
N ALA A 272 -15.67 -6.25 6.92
CA ALA A 272 -15.40 -7.58 6.38
C ALA A 272 -15.09 -8.56 7.51
N ARG A 273 -15.37 -9.84 7.29
CA ARG A 273 -14.90 -10.94 8.15
C ARG A 273 -13.91 -11.79 7.37
N LEU A 274 -12.68 -11.82 7.86
CA LEU A 274 -11.54 -12.35 7.13
C LEU A 274 -10.73 -13.31 7.98
N ARG A 275 -10.11 -14.30 7.34
CA ARG A 275 -9.21 -15.26 7.95
C ARG A 275 -7.88 -15.23 7.20
N VAL A 276 -6.81 -14.78 7.87
CA VAL A 276 -5.48 -14.62 7.29
C VAL A 276 -4.61 -15.81 7.72
N PRO A 277 -4.06 -16.60 6.79
CA PRO A 277 -3.12 -17.66 7.12
C PRO A 277 -1.82 -17.06 7.64
N VAL A 278 -1.23 -17.70 8.67
CA VAL A 278 0.06 -17.29 9.26
C VAL A 278 1.13 -18.27 8.82
N ALA A 279 2.00 -17.83 7.92
CA ALA A 279 3.18 -18.58 7.50
C ALA A 279 4.46 -18.15 8.27
N HIS A 280 4.48 -16.91 8.72
CA HIS A 280 5.59 -16.31 9.48
C HIS A 280 5.13 -15.94 10.88
N SER A 281 5.32 -14.69 11.30
CA SER A 281 4.75 -14.19 12.56
C SER A 281 3.49 -13.37 12.30
N PRO A 282 2.57 -13.24 13.29
CA PRO A 282 1.42 -12.35 13.18
C PRO A 282 1.77 -10.92 12.75
N ALA A 283 2.88 -10.37 13.24
CA ALA A 283 3.35 -9.03 12.87
C ALA A 283 3.76 -8.95 11.39
N VAL A 284 4.47 -9.95 10.87
CA VAL A 284 4.86 -10.02 9.46
C VAL A 284 3.64 -10.15 8.55
N GLU A 285 2.67 -11.00 8.89
CA GLU A 285 1.46 -11.19 8.08
C GLU A 285 0.57 -9.96 8.04
N LEU A 286 0.36 -9.31 9.19
CA LEU A 286 -0.56 -8.17 9.31
C LEU A 286 0.09 -6.84 8.94
N PHE A 287 1.32 -6.60 9.37
CA PHE A 287 1.97 -5.29 9.32
C PHE A 287 3.26 -5.25 8.49
N GLY A 288 3.72 -6.40 7.98
CA GLY A 288 4.85 -6.46 7.06
C GLY A 288 4.51 -5.83 5.72
N GLU A 289 5.40 -4.94 5.24
CA GLU A 289 5.25 -4.21 3.98
C GLU A 289 5.89 -4.96 2.81
N SER A 290 5.61 -6.27 2.73
CA SER A 290 6.11 -7.12 1.65
C SER A 290 5.54 -6.65 0.31
N PRO A 291 6.39 -6.38 -0.70
CA PRO A 291 5.92 -5.98 -2.03
C PRO A 291 5.18 -7.10 -2.75
N SER A 292 4.65 -6.81 -3.92
CA SER A 292 3.97 -7.79 -4.78
C SER A 292 2.79 -8.48 -4.10
N ARG A 293 2.02 -7.73 -3.31
CA ARG A 293 0.75 -8.16 -2.71
C ARG A 293 -0.37 -7.19 -3.03
N ILE A 294 -1.55 -7.71 -3.32
CA ILE A 294 -2.77 -6.91 -3.52
C ILE A 294 -3.96 -7.60 -2.86
N VAL A 295 -4.86 -6.80 -2.32
CA VAL A 295 -6.20 -7.22 -1.89
C VAL A 295 -7.16 -6.89 -3.02
N VAL A 296 -7.86 -7.90 -3.53
CA VAL A 296 -8.88 -7.72 -4.55
C VAL A 296 -10.22 -8.27 -4.08
N THR A 297 -11.31 -7.70 -4.58
CA THR A 297 -12.63 -8.27 -4.35
C THR A 297 -13.32 -8.62 -5.65
N ALA A 298 -14.18 -9.63 -5.58
CA ALA A 298 -14.99 -10.07 -6.69
C ALA A 298 -16.36 -10.54 -6.18
N THR A 299 -17.38 -10.48 -7.05
CA THR A 299 -18.64 -11.15 -6.74
C THR A 299 -18.41 -12.64 -6.53
N ARG A 300 -19.26 -13.32 -5.74
CA ARG A 300 -19.20 -14.78 -5.58
C ARG A 300 -19.18 -15.54 -6.90
N ARG A 301 -19.83 -14.99 -7.93
CA ARG A 301 -19.84 -15.57 -9.28
C ARG A 301 -18.47 -15.50 -9.95
N HIS A 302 -17.73 -14.40 -9.77
CA HIS A 302 -16.44 -14.16 -10.45
C HIS A 302 -15.24 -14.66 -9.66
N ALA A 303 -15.34 -14.86 -8.35
CA ALA A 303 -14.24 -15.28 -7.50
C ALA A 303 -13.50 -16.55 -7.99
N PRO A 304 -14.17 -17.62 -8.45
CA PRO A 304 -13.45 -18.78 -8.98
C PRO A 304 -12.62 -18.48 -10.23
N ALA A 305 -13.13 -17.63 -11.13
CA ALA A 305 -12.39 -17.21 -12.34
C ALA A 305 -11.20 -16.32 -11.99
N LEU A 306 -11.34 -15.46 -10.98
CA LEU A 306 -10.27 -14.62 -10.47
C LEU A 306 -9.12 -15.45 -9.86
N VAL A 307 -9.45 -16.43 -9.03
CA VAL A 307 -8.47 -17.37 -8.43
C VAL A 307 -7.76 -18.17 -9.51
N LEU A 308 -8.50 -18.66 -10.53
CA LEU A 308 -7.90 -19.38 -11.65
C LEU A 308 -6.93 -18.49 -12.44
N LEU A 309 -7.30 -17.24 -12.69
CA LEU A 309 -6.45 -16.26 -13.38
C LEU A 309 -5.15 -16.00 -12.60
N ALA A 310 -5.23 -15.80 -11.27
CA ALA A 310 -4.04 -15.63 -10.44
C ALA A 310 -3.07 -16.82 -10.55
N ARG A 311 -3.61 -18.05 -10.54
CA ARG A 311 -2.82 -19.27 -10.73
C ARG A 311 -2.20 -19.36 -12.13
N GLN A 312 -2.87 -18.87 -13.17
CA GLN A 312 -2.33 -18.81 -14.54
C GLN A 312 -1.12 -17.86 -14.62
N HIS A 313 -1.11 -16.82 -13.81
CA HIS A 313 0.04 -15.93 -13.64
C HIS A 313 1.09 -16.45 -12.63
N SER A 314 0.96 -17.72 -12.17
CA SER A 314 1.84 -18.34 -11.16
C SER A 314 1.93 -17.57 -9.84
N LEU A 315 0.84 -16.89 -9.46
CA LEU A 315 0.78 -16.10 -8.24
C LEU A 315 0.16 -16.90 -7.08
N PRO A 316 0.71 -16.81 -5.87
CA PRO A 316 0.04 -17.27 -4.67
C PRO A 316 -1.30 -16.52 -4.51
N VAL A 317 -2.35 -17.26 -4.14
CA VAL A 317 -3.70 -16.71 -4.03
C VAL A 317 -4.46 -17.40 -2.91
N VAL A 318 -5.12 -16.61 -2.06
CA VAL A 318 -5.94 -17.12 -0.96
C VAL A 318 -7.23 -16.31 -0.84
N GLU A 319 -8.35 -17.00 -0.70
CA GLU A 319 -9.63 -16.39 -0.33
C GLU A 319 -9.63 -16.14 1.18
N LEU A 320 -9.72 -14.88 1.59
CA LEU A 320 -9.68 -14.49 2.98
C LEU A 320 -11.06 -14.54 3.65
N GLY A 321 -12.14 -14.31 2.90
CA GLY A 321 -13.49 -14.24 3.44
C GLY A 321 -14.39 -13.32 2.63
N SER A 322 -15.28 -12.58 3.29
CA SER A 322 -16.27 -11.75 2.59
C SER A 322 -16.46 -10.37 3.22
N VAL A 323 -16.81 -9.43 2.36
CA VAL A 323 -17.25 -8.08 2.71
C VAL A 323 -18.61 -8.15 3.41
N GLY A 324 -18.84 -7.35 4.45
CA GLY A 324 -20.12 -7.19 5.10
C GLY A 324 -20.03 -6.62 6.50
N GLY A 325 -21.14 -6.05 6.97
CA GLY A 325 -21.25 -5.45 8.28
C GLY A 325 -20.53 -4.10 8.41
N ASP A 326 -20.34 -3.67 9.65
CA ASP A 326 -19.76 -2.38 10.05
C ASP A 326 -18.42 -2.52 10.79
N ARG A 327 -17.86 -3.73 10.84
CA ARG A 327 -16.60 -4.03 11.54
C ARG A 327 -15.63 -4.74 10.61
N LEU A 328 -14.35 -4.42 10.75
CA LEU A 328 -13.26 -5.21 10.20
C LEU A 328 -12.85 -6.25 11.24
N VAL A 329 -13.16 -7.52 10.94
CA VAL A 329 -12.81 -8.66 11.79
C VAL A 329 -11.78 -9.51 11.05
N VAL A 330 -10.59 -9.67 11.64
CA VAL A 330 -9.51 -10.49 11.09
C VAL A 330 -9.12 -11.56 12.10
N GLU A 331 -9.30 -12.81 11.70
CA GLU A 331 -8.85 -14.00 12.43
C GLU A 331 -7.50 -14.46 11.83
N LEU A 332 -6.57 -14.87 12.67
CA LEU A 332 -5.32 -15.49 12.23
C LEU A 332 -5.45 -17.01 12.26
N ALA A 333 -5.11 -17.68 11.17
CA ALA A 333 -5.19 -19.12 11.04
C ALA A 333 -3.79 -19.74 11.03
N GLY A 334 -3.53 -20.76 11.88
CA GLY A 334 -2.25 -21.48 11.85
C GLY A 334 -1.98 -22.10 10.47
N ALA A 335 -0.70 -22.25 10.10
CA ALA A 335 -0.26 -22.87 8.86
C ALA A 335 -0.86 -24.29 8.72
N GLY A 336 -1.61 -24.51 7.64
CA GLY A 336 -2.26 -25.81 7.36
C GLY A 336 -3.80 -25.79 7.35
N ALA A 337 -4.44 -24.69 7.75
CA ALA A 337 -5.91 -24.59 7.77
C ALA A 337 -6.48 -24.09 6.42
N THR A 338 -6.19 -24.81 5.34
CA THR A 338 -6.86 -24.61 4.03
C THR A 338 -7.90 -25.72 3.86
N GLY A 339 -9.19 -25.37 3.97
CA GLY A 339 -10.29 -26.27 3.70
C GLY A 339 -11.21 -26.48 4.90
N ALA A 340 -12.49 -26.76 4.64
CA ALA A 340 -13.57 -26.97 5.59
C ALA A 340 -13.38 -28.24 6.43
N ALA A 341 -12.38 -28.23 7.32
CA ALA A 341 -12.22 -29.22 8.39
C ALA A 341 -12.19 -28.45 9.71
N GLU A 342 -13.35 -28.34 10.32
CA GLU A 342 -13.51 -28.03 11.73
C GLU A 342 -12.84 -29.12 12.57
N GLU A 343 -11.56 -28.97 12.87
CA GLU A 343 -10.99 -29.63 14.04
C GLU A 343 -10.95 -28.65 15.20
N ARG A 344 -11.81 -28.93 16.17
CA ARG A 344 -11.88 -28.30 17.49
C ARG A 344 -10.53 -28.41 18.17
N GLY A 345 -9.75 -27.32 18.23
CA GLY A 345 -8.52 -27.35 19.02
C GLY A 345 -7.64 -26.10 19.03
N SER A 346 -7.73 -25.21 18.07
CA SER A 346 -7.00 -23.93 18.12
C SER A 346 -7.99 -22.78 17.95
N ARG A 347 -8.49 -22.25 19.06
CA ARG A 347 -9.18 -20.95 19.05
C ARG A 347 -8.12 -19.93 18.63
N VAL A 348 -8.16 -19.54 17.37
CA VAL A 348 -7.51 -18.33 16.92
C VAL A 348 -8.36 -17.18 17.45
N ALA A 349 -7.83 -16.38 18.36
CA ALA A 349 -8.49 -15.18 18.82
C ALA A 349 -8.66 -14.22 17.63
N ASP A 350 -9.77 -13.49 17.59
CA ASP A 350 -9.91 -12.36 16.67
C ASP A 350 -8.69 -11.44 16.89
N ALA A 351 -7.79 -11.41 15.92
CA ALA A 351 -6.58 -10.57 16.01
C ALA A 351 -6.94 -9.09 15.86
N ILE A 352 -7.96 -8.80 15.02
CA ILE A 352 -8.48 -7.46 14.81
C ILE A 352 -10.03 -7.57 14.87
N ASP A 353 -10.65 -6.72 15.67
CA ASP A 353 -12.10 -6.52 15.67
C ASP A 353 -12.40 -5.05 15.96
N VAL A 354 -12.42 -4.22 14.88
CA VAL A 354 -12.54 -2.78 14.98
C VAL A 354 -13.69 -2.29 14.10
N ARG A 355 -14.48 -1.31 14.59
CA ARG A 355 -15.54 -0.70 13.79
C ARG A 355 -14.93 0.13 12.64
N VAL A 356 -15.57 0.09 11.50
CA VAL A 356 -15.14 0.90 10.31
C VAL A 356 -15.15 2.39 10.63
N GLU A 357 -16.06 2.84 11.48
CA GLU A 357 -16.12 4.23 11.96
C GLU A 357 -14.85 4.63 12.74
N ASP A 358 -14.36 3.74 13.62
CA ASP A 358 -13.15 3.99 14.43
C ASP A 358 -11.89 3.98 13.55
N LEU A 359 -11.81 3.07 12.56
CA LEU A 359 -10.74 3.06 11.55
C LEU A 359 -10.71 4.38 10.78
N ARG A 360 -11.89 4.84 10.35
CA ARG A 360 -12.02 6.10 9.61
C ARG A 360 -11.59 7.29 10.45
N ALA A 361 -12.06 7.37 11.69
CA ALA A 361 -11.73 8.47 12.60
C ALA A 361 -10.22 8.53 12.88
N ALA A 362 -9.57 7.37 13.09
CA ALA A 362 -8.13 7.31 13.25
C ALA A 362 -7.39 7.85 12.02
N TRP A 363 -7.81 7.41 10.82
CA TRP A 363 -7.19 7.81 9.56
C TRP A 363 -7.43 9.29 9.21
N GLU A 364 -8.66 9.79 9.34
CA GLU A 364 -9.01 11.17 8.96
C GLU A 364 -8.38 12.21 9.86
N HIS A 365 -8.25 11.95 11.15
CA HIS A 365 -7.79 12.94 12.13
C HIS A 365 -6.30 12.82 12.51
N GLY A 366 -5.61 11.75 12.08
CA GLY A 366 -4.24 11.49 12.52
C GLY A 366 -3.26 12.59 12.17
N LEU A 367 -3.27 13.10 10.93
CA LEU A 367 -2.36 14.16 10.50
C LEU A 367 -2.69 15.50 11.17
N SER A 368 -3.98 15.88 11.26
CA SER A 368 -4.39 17.11 11.94
C SER A 368 -3.96 17.10 13.40
N ARG A 369 -4.11 15.95 14.08
CA ARG A 369 -3.64 15.76 15.46
C ARG A 369 -2.13 15.92 15.56
N ALA A 370 -1.36 15.27 14.69
CA ALA A 370 0.09 15.35 14.67
C ALA A 370 0.60 16.79 14.43
N LEU A 371 -0.18 17.60 13.70
CA LEU A 371 0.14 19.00 13.39
C LEU A 371 -0.43 20.00 14.41
N GLY A 372 -1.22 19.55 15.40
CA GLY A 372 -1.91 20.44 16.35
C GLY A 372 -2.97 21.33 15.68
N TRP A 373 -3.67 20.82 14.66
CA TRP A 373 -4.69 21.55 13.88
C TRP A 373 -6.13 21.17 14.27
N GLU A 374 -6.34 20.41 15.33
CA GLU A 374 -7.67 19.92 15.73
C GLU A 374 -8.68 21.03 16.08
N ASP A 375 -8.19 22.22 16.42
CA ASP A 375 -9.00 23.40 16.81
C ASP A 375 -9.06 24.50 15.72
N ARG A 376 -8.72 24.19 14.47
CA ARG A 376 -8.69 25.17 13.39
C ARG A 376 -9.73 24.93 12.32
#